data_56530c64782237219567b0335ff87052
#
_entry.id   56530c64782237219567b0335ff87052
#
_cell.length_a   1.000
_cell.length_b   1.000
_cell.length_c   1.000
_cell.angle_alpha   90.00
_cell.angle_beta   90.00
_cell.angle_gamma   90.00
#
_symmetry.space_group_name_H-M   'P 1'
#
loop_
_entity.id
_entity.type
_entity.pdbx_description
1 polymer ?
#
loop_
_entity_poly.entity_id
_entity_poly.type
_entity_poly.pdbx_seq_one_letter_code
_entity_poly.pdbx_strand_id
1 'polypeptide(L)'
;MFKKVLIAEDYETYNLGVIKTLDELRITNYEFVNYCDDALAKIKRSIAENQPYDLLITDLSFEEDYREQMIKSGRQLILKARELHPDLRIIVFSIENKPKSIEDLFKKYNVNSFVSKGRNDAKELKKAITAVAEKGYFLPEEIKFTIKKNSIEFSDYDVTLISLLAKGYRQQEIEEYFKKNDIKPYGISSLEKKLNDLRETLNAKNNIEMIVKCKDLGII
;
A
#
# COMPACT_ATOMS: atom_id res chain seq x y z
N MET A 1 -2.27 -11.75 22.12
CA MET A 1 -2.87 -10.41 21.97
C MET A 1 -1.84 -9.38 22.40
N PHE A 2 -1.83 -8.18 21.80
CA PHE A 2 -0.87 -7.11 22.14
C PHE A 2 -1.09 -6.58 23.56
N LYS A 3 0.00 -6.22 24.24
CA LYS A 3 0.00 -5.72 25.62
C LYS A 3 0.10 -4.20 25.68
N LYS A 4 0.82 -3.57 24.75
CA LYS A 4 1.01 -2.13 24.70
C LYS A 4 1.03 -1.63 23.25
N VAL A 5 0.12 -0.73 22.92
CA VAL A 5 -0.12 -0.23 21.56
C VAL A 5 0.16 1.26 21.48
N LEU A 6 0.84 1.69 20.41
CA LEU A 6 0.97 3.11 20.05
C LEU A 6 0.17 3.39 18.77
N ILE A 7 -0.59 4.48 18.80
CA ILE A 7 -1.36 4.99 17.65
C ILE A 7 -0.71 6.30 17.23
N ALA A 8 -0.34 6.43 15.95
CA ALA A 8 0.13 7.67 15.35
C ALA A 8 -0.86 8.07 14.23
N GLU A 9 -1.71 9.05 14.53
CA GLU A 9 -2.81 9.49 13.67
C GLU A 9 -3.15 10.95 14.02
N ASP A 10 -3.19 11.83 13.03
CA ASP A 10 -3.46 13.25 13.24
C ASP A 10 -4.97 13.60 13.20
N TYR A 11 -5.80 12.76 12.57
CA TYR A 11 -7.25 12.94 12.55
C TYR A 11 -7.93 12.30 13.75
N GLU A 12 -8.56 13.12 14.59
CA GLU A 12 -9.27 12.68 15.80
C GLU A 12 -10.33 11.61 15.53
N THR A 13 -11.08 11.76 14.45
CA THR A 13 -12.15 10.80 14.09
C THR A 13 -11.60 9.40 13.86
N TYR A 14 -10.45 9.26 13.19
CA TYR A 14 -9.81 7.96 12.99
C TYR A 14 -9.20 7.43 14.27
N ASN A 15 -8.62 8.29 15.11
CA ASN A 15 -8.14 7.91 16.45
C ASN A 15 -9.25 7.27 17.28
N LEU A 16 -10.43 7.88 17.34
CA LEU A 16 -11.58 7.33 18.06
C LEU A 16 -12.01 5.96 17.50
N GLY A 17 -11.98 5.77 16.18
CA GLY A 17 -12.26 4.50 15.53
C GLY A 17 -11.28 3.40 15.91
N VAL A 18 -9.97 3.73 15.94
CA VAL A 18 -8.91 2.80 16.35
C VAL A 18 -9.07 2.44 17.84
N ILE A 19 -9.25 3.44 18.71
CA ILE A 19 -9.46 3.24 20.16
C ILE A 19 -10.64 2.32 20.41
N LYS A 20 -11.79 2.58 19.80
CA LYS A 20 -12.97 1.72 19.93
C LYS A 20 -12.67 0.28 19.50
N THR A 21 -11.90 0.09 18.43
CA THR A 21 -11.51 -1.24 17.96
C THR A 21 -10.60 -1.95 18.96
N LEU A 22 -9.67 -1.25 19.59
CA LEU A 22 -8.80 -1.78 20.64
C LEU A 22 -9.61 -2.18 21.88
N ASP A 23 -10.55 -1.35 22.32
CA ASP A 23 -11.44 -1.61 23.47
C ASP A 23 -12.30 -2.86 23.22
N GLU A 24 -12.86 -3.04 22.02
CA GLU A 24 -13.59 -4.25 21.63
C GLU A 24 -12.72 -5.52 21.67
N LEU A 25 -11.41 -5.38 21.45
CA LEU A 25 -10.41 -6.44 21.56
C LEU A 25 -9.86 -6.60 22.99
N ARG A 26 -10.35 -5.81 23.95
CA ARG A 26 -9.89 -5.75 25.34
C ARG A 26 -8.41 -5.37 25.48
N ILE A 27 -7.90 -4.56 24.55
CA ILE A 27 -6.55 -3.97 24.61
C ILE A 27 -6.71 -2.60 25.24
N THR A 28 -6.41 -2.47 26.54
CA THR A 28 -6.65 -1.25 27.32
C THR A 28 -5.40 -0.41 27.52
N ASN A 29 -4.22 -0.95 27.25
CA ASN A 29 -2.96 -0.22 27.37
C ASN A 29 -2.53 0.29 25.99
N TYR A 30 -2.99 1.47 25.65
CA TYR A 30 -2.63 2.16 24.43
C TYR A 30 -2.36 3.65 24.69
N GLU A 31 -1.53 4.22 23.83
CA GLU A 31 -1.27 5.65 23.78
C GLU A 31 -1.48 6.14 22.35
N PHE A 32 -1.90 7.38 22.18
CA PHE A 32 -2.02 8.00 20.87
C PHE A 32 -1.24 9.31 20.79
N VAL A 33 -0.82 9.66 19.59
CA VAL A 33 -0.12 10.90 19.26
C VAL A 33 -0.54 11.38 17.88
N ASN A 34 -0.50 12.69 17.68
CA ASN A 34 -0.88 13.34 16.43
C ASN A 34 0.33 13.65 15.53
N TYR A 35 1.55 13.45 16.03
CA TYR A 35 2.79 13.76 15.31
C TYR A 35 3.73 12.56 15.27
N CYS A 36 4.39 12.38 14.12
CA CYS A 36 5.37 11.33 13.96
C CYS A 36 6.57 11.47 14.89
N ASP A 37 7.01 12.70 15.17
CA ASP A 37 8.12 12.97 16.12
C ASP A 37 7.76 12.53 17.54
N ASP A 38 6.52 12.77 17.98
CA ASP A 38 6.04 12.33 19.30
C ASP A 38 5.94 10.79 19.35
N ALA A 39 5.50 10.16 18.26
CA ALA A 39 5.49 8.70 18.17
C ALA A 39 6.90 8.12 18.32
N LEU A 40 7.89 8.67 17.61
CA LEU A 40 9.27 8.21 17.71
C LEU A 40 9.85 8.44 19.12
N ALA A 41 9.55 9.59 19.74
CA ALA A 41 9.98 9.89 21.10
C ALA A 41 9.39 8.90 22.12
N LYS A 42 8.11 8.55 21.99
CA LYS A 42 7.45 7.53 22.84
C LYS A 42 8.06 6.14 22.63
N ILE A 43 8.35 5.74 21.39
CA ILE A 43 9.02 4.46 21.09
C ILE A 43 10.40 4.41 21.78
N LYS A 44 11.23 5.45 21.62
CA LYS A 44 12.55 5.52 22.26
C LYS A 44 12.45 5.41 23.78
N ARG A 45 11.54 6.18 24.38
CA ARG A 45 11.32 6.17 25.82
C ARG A 45 10.87 4.80 26.32
N SER A 46 9.90 4.17 25.66
CA SER A 46 9.38 2.85 26.05
C SER A 46 10.46 1.75 26.05
N ILE A 47 11.40 1.83 25.11
CA ILE A 47 12.56 0.91 25.04
C ILE A 47 13.50 1.16 26.23
N ALA A 48 13.80 2.44 26.53
CA ALA A 48 14.68 2.81 27.66
C ALA A 48 14.08 2.39 29.01
N GLU A 49 12.76 2.40 29.14
CA GLU A 49 12.02 1.98 30.33
C GLU A 49 11.78 0.45 30.39
N ASN A 50 12.33 -0.32 29.45
CA ASN A 50 12.11 -1.79 29.32
C ASN A 50 10.61 -2.17 29.22
N GLN A 51 9.78 -1.29 28.64
CA GLN A 51 8.36 -1.49 28.39
C GLN A 51 8.01 -1.13 26.94
N PRO A 52 8.63 -1.78 25.94
CA PRO A 52 8.43 -1.43 24.54
C PRO A 52 6.99 -1.63 24.10
N TYR A 53 6.58 -0.90 23.07
CA TYR A 53 5.33 -1.16 22.39
C TYR A 53 5.40 -2.47 21.61
N ASP A 54 4.32 -3.24 21.62
CA ASP A 54 4.19 -4.47 20.84
C ASP A 54 3.65 -4.18 19.43
N LEU A 55 2.86 -3.10 19.30
CA LEU A 55 2.19 -2.72 18.06
C LEU A 55 2.24 -1.19 17.88
N LEU A 56 2.56 -0.79 16.65
CA LEU A 56 2.33 0.56 16.14
C LEU A 56 1.21 0.50 15.09
N ILE A 57 0.16 1.32 15.26
CA ILE A 57 -0.84 1.61 14.23
C ILE A 57 -0.56 3.02 13.75
N THR A 58 -0.29 3.21 12.46
CA THR A 58 0.09 4.54 11.93
C THR A 58 -0.60 4.85 10.61
N ASP A 59 -0.98 6.12 10.42
CA ASP A 59 -1.23 6.63 9.07
C ASP A 59 0.09 6.83 8.31
N LEU A 60 0.01 7.05 7.03
CA LEU A 60 1.13 7.41 6.14
C LEU A 60 1.24 8.91 5.93
N SER A 61 0.11 9.62 5.97
CA SER A 61 0.01 11.04 5.70
C SER A 61 -0.30 11.78 6.99
N PHE A 62 0.45 12.83 7.27
CA PHE A 62 0.26 13.73 8.40
C PHE A 62 0.20 15.15 7.86
N GLU A 63 -0.76 15.94 8.33
CA GLU A 63 -0.90 17.33 7.92
C GLU A 63 0.22 18.19 8.48
N GLU A 64 0.76 19.08 7.65
CA GLU A 64 1.71 20.08 8.10
C GLU A 64 0.94 21.22 8.78
N ASP A 65 1.35 21.58 9.98
CA ASP A 65 0.81 22.70 10.74
C ASP A 65 1.94 23.69 11.16
N TYR A 66 1.66 24.50 12.18
CA TYR A 66 2.62 25.48 12.70
C TYR A 66 3.80 24.86 13.47
N ARG A 67 3.72 23.56 13.82
CA ARG A 67 4.78 22.84 14.53
C ARG A 67 5.77 22.26 13.53
N GLU A 68 7.01 22.71 13.61
CA GLU A 68 8.08 22.13 12.82
C GLU A 68 8.33 20.67 13.23
N GLN A 69 8.35 19.76 12.26
CA GLN A 69 8.54 18.35 12.46
C GLN A 69 9.74 17.83 11.65
N MET A 70 10.53 16.96 12.28
CA MET A 70 11.66 16.28 11.64
C MET A 70 11.17 15.08 10.81
N ILE A 71 10.13 14.39 11.29
CA ILE A 71 9.50 13.24 10.64
C ILE A 71 8.15 13.66 10.08
N LYS A 72 8.07 13.81 8.77
CA LYS A 72 6.90 14.38 8.09
C LYS A 72 5.90 13.35 7.56
N SER A 73 6.17 12.05 7.73
CA SER A 73 5.29 11.01 7.20
C SER A 73 5.39 9.70 7.98
N GLY A 74 4.31 8.92 7.95
CA GLY A 74 4.31 7.58 8.55
C GLY A 74 5.35 6.65 7.94
N ARG A 75 5.71 6.81 6.65
CA ARG A 75 6.81 6.03 6.05
C ARG A 75 8.15 6.29 6.73
N GLN A 76 8.47 7.56 7.00
CA GLN A 76 9.70 7.91 7.72
C GLN A 76 9.64 7.41 9.17
N LEU A 77 8.48 7.51 9.83
CA LEU A 77 8.27 6.96 11.16
C LEU A 77 8.53 5.45 11.19
N ILE A 78 7.97 4.70 10.24
CA ILE A 78 8.15 3.24 10.13
C ILE A 78 9.64 2.87 10.02
N LEU A 79 10.40 3.55 9.15
CA LEU A 79 11.84 3.31 9.00
C LEU A 79 12.57 3.54 10.32
N LYS A 80 12.33 4.68 10.97
CA LYS A 80 12.98 5.02 12.23
C LYS A 80 12.56 4.08 13.38
N ALA A 81 11.31 3.68 13.42
CA ALA A 81 10.80 2.71 14.39
C ALA A 81 11.48 1.34 14.21
N ARG A 82 11.67 0.89 12.96
CA ARG A 82 12.38 -0.36 12.64
C ARG A 82 13.85 -0.33 13.04
N GLU A 83 14.55 0.79 12.86
CA GLU A 83 15.94 0.97 13.30
C GLU A 83 16.07 0.80 14.82
N LEU A 84 15.09 1.25 15.59
CA LEU A 84 15.10 1.21 17.06
C LEU A 84 14.55 -0.10 17.64
N HIS A 85 13.52 -0.66 17.00
CA HIS A 85 12.79 -1.83 17.47
C HIS A 85 12.42 -2.73 16.29
N PRO A 86 13.33 -3.60 15.83
CA PRO A 86 13.13 -4.47 14.67
C PRO A 86 11.89 -5.36 14.77
N ASP A 87 11.54 -5.81 15.98
CA ASP A 87 10.42 -6.72 16.24
C ASP A 87 9.07 -6.03 16.44
N LEU A 88 9.01 -4.70 16.47
CA LEU A 88 7.78 -3.94 16.59
C LEU A 88 6.79 -4.34 15.49
N ARG A 89 5.59 -4.79 15.83
CA ARG A 89 4.54 -5.03 14.83
C ARG A 89 4.00 -3.70 14.34
N ILE A 90 3.78 -3.58 13.02
CA ILE A 90 3.32 -2.34 12.42
C ILE A 90 2.10 -2.63 11.53
N ILE A 91 1.00 -1.96 11.82
CA ILE A 91 -0.19 -1.91 10.97
C ILE A 91 -0.30 -0.50 10.42
N VAL A 92 -0.34 -0.37 9.11
CA VAL A 92 -0.63 0.89 8.44
C VAL A 92 -2.15 1.01 8.27
N PHE A 93 -2.71 2.14 8.72
CA PHE A 93 -4.13 2.48 8.58
C PHE A 93 -4.25 3.80 7.83
N SER A 94 -4.54 3.77 6.52
CA SER A 94 -4.40 4.93 5.64
C SER A 94 -5.42 4.97 4.51
N ILE A 95 -5.62 6.17 3.94
CA ILE A 95 -6.39 6.36 2.69
C ILE A 95 -5.60 6.02 1.42
N GLU A 96 -4.33 5.63 1.54
CA GLU A 96 -3.49 5.27 0.39
C GLU A 96 -4.14 4.15 -0.43
N ASN A 97 -4.24 4.35 -1.72
CA ASN A 97 -4.89 3.39 -2.62
C ASN A 97 -4.03 2.99 -3.82
N LYS A 98 -2.82 3.56 -3.95
CA LYS A 98 -1.91 3.22 -5.05
C LYS A 98 -1.29 1.85 -4.79
N PRO A 99 -1.52 0.87 -5.69
CA PRO A 99 -1.08 -0.50 -5.48
C PRO A 99 0.42 -0.65 -5.26
N LYS A 100 1.23 0.05 -6.04
CA LYS A 100 2.70 0.04 -5.90
C LYS A 100 3.15 0.61 -4.56
N SER A 101 2.48 1.67 -4.10
CA SER A 101 2.74 2.29 -2.80
C SER A 101 2.46 1.32 -1.65
N ILE A 102 1.35 0.56 -1.75
CA ILE A 102 0.96 -0.45 -0.77
C ILE A 102 1.93 -1.65 -0.82
N GLU A 103 2.29 -2.13 -2.01
CA GLU A 103 3.27 -3.21 -2.18
C GLU A 103 4.62 -2.86 -1.54
N ASP A 104 5.08 -1.63 -1.73
CA ASP A 104 6.33 -1.13 -1.14
C ASP A 104 6.30 -1.15 0.39
N LEU A 105 5.14 -0.92 1.03
CA LEU A 105 5.02 -1.03 2.49
C LEU A 105 5.42 -2.41 2.99
N PHE A 106 5.05 -3.46 2.28
CA PHE A 106 5.42 -4.83 2.65
C PHE A 106 6.87 -5.16 2.26
N LYS A 107 7.28 -4.83 1.03
CA LYS A 107 8.60 -5.22 0.50
C LYS A 107 9.76 -4.40 1.07
N LYS A 108 9.58 -3.08 1.23
CA LYS A 108 10.64 -2.16 1.64
C LYS A 108 10.58 -1.78 3.11
N TYR A 109 9.37 -1.64 3.67
CA TYR A 109 9.16 -1.16 5.03
C TYR A 109 8.84 -2.30 6.01
N ASN A 110 8.66 -3.52 5.51
CA ASN A 110 8.38 -4.72 6.30
C ASN A 110 7.22 -4.52 7.29
N VAL A 111 6.12 -3.92 6.82
CA VAL A 111 4.90 -3.76 7.64
C VAL A 111 4.16 -5.09 7.78
N ASN A 112 3.45 -5.26 8.88
CA ASN A 112 2.75 -6.50 9.20
C ASN A 112 1.33 -6.54 8.61
N SER A 113 0.71 -5.38 8.40
CA SER A 113 -0.58 -5.26 7.72
C SER A 113 -0.80 -3.85 7.18
N PHE A 114 -1.70 -3.75 6.20
CA PHE A 114 -2.26 -2.50 5.69
C PHE A 114 -3.78 -2.59 5.72
N VAL A 115 -4.44 -1.59 6.27
CA VAL A 115 -5.89 -1.44 6.30
C VAL A 115 -6.26 -0.10 5.65
N SER A 116 -7.13 -0.17 4.65
CA SER A 116 -7.65 1.03 3.98
C SER A 116 -8.71 1.71 4.84
N LYS A 117 -8.56 3.03 5.07
CA LYS A 117 -9.61 3.84 5.69
C LYS A 117 -10.82 3.89 4.76
N GLY A 118 -12.03 3.62 5.27
CA GLY A 118 -13.25 3.60 4.47
C GLY A 118 -14.42 2.91 5.14
N ARG A 119 -15.40 2.48 4.35
CA ARG A 119 -16.70 2.00 4.86
C ARG A 119 -16.64 0.84 5.85
N ASN A 120 -15.66 -0.05 5.74
CA ASN A 120 -15.51 -1.26 6.56
C ASN A 120 -14.22 -1.27 7.38
N ASP A 121 -13.59 -0.12 7.55
CA ASP A 121 -12.24 0.01 8.13
C ASP A 121 -12.13 -0.55 9.54
N ALA A 122 -13.08 -0.27 10.44
CA ALA A 122 -13.08 -0.81 11.81
C ALA A 122 -13.11 -2.35 11.82
N LYS A 123 -13.92 -2.97 10.94
CA LYS A 123 -14.00 -4.44 10.84
C LYS A 123 -12.68 -5.03 10.33
N GLU A 124 -12.11 -4.43 9.30
CA GLU A 124 -10.84 -4.89 8.72
C GLU A 124 -9.66 -4.62 9.67
N LEU A 125 -9.66 -3.50 10.38
CA LEU A 125 -8.67 -3.19 11.41
C LEU A 125 -8.71 -4.22 12.55
N LYS A 126 -9.90 -4.59 13.02
CA LYS A 126 -10.08 -5.64 14.04
C LYS A 126 -9.51 -6.99 13.58
N LYS A 127 -9.78 -7.39 12.34
CA LYS A 127 -9.20 -8.61 11.75
C LYS A 127 -7.67 -8.50 11.65
N ALA A 128 -7.16 -7.36 11.20
CA ALA A 128 -5.73 -7.13 11.07
C ALA A 128 -5.01 -7.25 12.40
N ILE A 129 -5.50 -6.58 13.44
CA ILE A 129 -4.93 -6.63 14.79
C ILE A 129 -4.90 -8.07 15.31
N THR A 130 -6.00 -8.80 15.19
CA THR A 130 -6.11 -10.18 15.65
C THR A 130 -5.14 -11.10 14.89
N ALA A 131 -5.14 -11.02 13.57
CA ALA A 131 -4.32 -11.88 12.73
C ALA A 131 -2.81 -11.57 12.87
N VAL A 132 -2.43 -10.29 13.00
CA VAL A 132 -1.03 -9.89 13.24
C VAL A 132 -0.57 -10.38 14.61
N ALA A 133 -1.42 -10.36 15.63
CA ALA A 133 -1.09 -10.90 16.95
C ALA A 133 -0.86 -12.42 16.93
N GLU A 134 -1.63 -13.17 16.14
CA GLU A 134 -1.56 -14.63 16.07
C GLU A 134 -0.51 -15.14 15.10
N LYS A 135 -0.44 -14.55 13.91
CA LYS A 135 0.34 -15.04 12.76
C LYS A 135 1.51 -14.13 12.38
N GLY A 136 1.63 -12.96 13.02
CA GLY A 136 2.65 -11.95 12.73
C GLY A 136 2.43 -11.14 11.46
N TYR A 137 1.46 -11.50 10.62
CA TYR A 137 1.21 -10.87 9.33
C TYR A 137 -0.23 -11.05 8.89
N PHE A 138 -0.81 -10.04 8.27
CA PHE A 138 -2.14 -10.10 7.65
C PHE A 138 -2.22 -9.19 6.43
N LEU A 139 -2.71 -9.74 5.34
CA LEU A 139 -2.98 -8.99 4.11
C LEU A 139 -4.47 -9.17 3.75
N PRO A 140 -5.28 -8.10 3.81
CA PRO A 140 -6.68 -8.14 3.38
C PRO A 140 -6.80 -8.67 1.94
N GLU A 141 -7.89 -9.40 1.65
CA GLU A 141 -8.08 -10.01 0.32
C GLU A 141 -8.11 -8.99 -0.81
N GLU A 142 -8.71 -7.81 -0.57
CA GLU A 142 -8.74 -6.71 -1.53
C GLU A 142 -7.32 -6.23 -1.87
N ILE A 143 -6.46 -6.14 -0.86
CA ILE A 143 -5.06 -5.74 -1.03
C ILE A 143 -4.25 -6.85 -1.71
N LYS A 144 -4.48 -8.12 -1.36
CA LYS A 144 -3.86 -9.27 -2.08
C LYS A 144 -4.21 -9.25 -3.56
N PHE A 145 -5.49 -9.01 -3.87
CA PHE A 145 -5.94 -8.91 -5.25
C PHE A 145 -5.26 -7.73 -5.96
N THR A 146 -5.19 -6.59 -5.31
CA THR A 146 -4.55 -5.37 -5.82
C THR A 146 -3.05 -5.58 -6.08
N ILE A 147 -2.33 -6.20 -5.14
CA ILE A 147 -0.91 -6.53 -5.30
C ILE A 147 -0.70 -7.59 -6.38
N LYS A 148 -1.50 -8.68 -6.38
CA LYS A 148 -1.43 -9.71 -7.43
C LYS A 148 -1.68 -9.15 -8.82
N LYS A 149 -2.63 -8.24 -8.94
CA LYS A 149 -2.97 -7.59 -10.20
C LYS A 149 -1.83 -6.70 -10.71
N ASN A 150 -1.00 -6.15 -9.81
CA ASN A 150 0.16 -5.32 -10.14
C ASN A 150 1.49 -6.07 -10.16
N SER A 151 1.53 -7.33 -9.70
CA SER A 151 2.70 -8.20 -9.88
C SER A 151 2.85 -8.70 -11.33
N ILE A 152 1.94 -8.27 -12.22
CA ILE A 152 2.13 -8.37 -13.65
C ILE A 152 3.18 -7.31 -13.99
N GLU A 153 4.43 -7.74 -14.14
CA GLU A 153 5.48 -6.90 -14.67
C GLU A 153 5.16 -6.60 -16.14
N PHE A 154 4.63 -5.41 -16.39
CA PHE A 154 4.52 -4.91 -17.75
C PHE A 154 5.91 -4.55 -18.24
N SER A 155 6.38 -5.21 -19.27
CA SER A 155 7.61 -4.85 -19.94
C SER A 155 7.47 -3.49 -20.64
N ASP A 156 8.59 -2.83 -20.96
CA ASP A 156 8.57 -1.59 -21.75
C ASP A 156 7.83 -1.77 -23.08
N TYR A 157 7.89 -2.98 -23.66
CA TYR A 157 7.12 -3.38 -24.82
C TYR A 157 5.61 -3.27 -24.55
N ASP A 158 5.13 -3.78 -23.42
CA ASP A 158 3.72 -3.78 -23.06
C ASP A 158 3.20 -2.37 -22.82
N VAL A 159 3.97 -1.58 -22.08
CA VAL A 159 3.64 -0.17 -21.80
C VAL A 159 3.58 0.63 -23.10
N THR A 160 4.52 0.42 -24.00
CA THR A 160 4.56 1.09 -25.31
C THR A 160 3.36 0.67 -26.17
N LEU A 161 3.08 -0.62 -26.26
CA LEU A 161 1.95 -1.16 -27.01
C LEU A 161 0.61 -0.59 -26.53
N ILE A 162 0.36 -0.63 -25.22
CA ILE A 162 -0.88 -0.12 -24.62
C ILE A 162 -0.97 1.40 -24.79
N SER A 163 0.14 2.14 -24.64
CA SER A 163 0.18 3.59 -24.82
C SER A 163 -0.16 4.02 -26.24
N LEU A 164 0.32 3.31 -27.25
CA LEU A 164 -0.01 3.59 -28.66
C LEU A 164 -1.49 3.30 -28.95
N LEU A 165 -2.03 2.18 -28.44
CA LEU A 165 -3.48 1.90 -28.52
C LEU A 165 -4.32 2.98 -27.82
N ALA A 166 -3.90 3.45 -26.65
CA ALA A 166 -4.58 4.51 -25.92
C ALA A 166 -4.58 5.85 -26.66
N LYS A 167 -3.59 6.08 -27.53
CA LYS A 167 -3.51 7.22 -28.45
C LYS A 167 -4.32 7.03 -29.75
N GLY A 168 -4.98 5.87 -29.92
CA GLY A 168 -5.83 5.59 -31.06
C GLY A 168 -5.11 4.97 -32.27
N TYR A 169 -3.85 4.54 -32.12
CA TYR A 169 -3.12 3.86 -33.22
C TYR A 169 -3.76 2.52 -33.54
N ARG A 170 -3.89 2.20 -34.83
CA ARG A 170 -4.31 0.90 -35.32
C ARG A 170 -3.14 -0.08 -35.28
N GLN A 171 -3.42 -1.38 -35.25
CA GLN A 171 -2.37 -2.40 -35.15
C GLN A 171 -1.31 -2.32 -36.27
N GLN A 172 -1.69 -1.94 -37.50
CA GLN A 172 -0.77 -1.73 -38.60
C GLN A 172 0.18 -0.54 -38.35
N GLU A 173 -0.34 0.55 -37.81
CA GLU A 173 0.45 1.74 -37.45
C GLU A 173 1.40 1.44 -36.28
N ILE A 174 0.98 0.56 -35.36
CA ILE A 174 1.82 0.09 -34.25
C ILE A 174 2.92 -0.83 -34.79
N GLU A 175 2.62 -1.71 -35.74
CA GLU A 175 3.62 -2.55 -36.40
C GLU A 175 4.71 -1.67 -37.08
N GLU A 176 4.30 -0.65 -37.83
CA GLU A 176 5.22 0.29 -38.47
C GLU A 176 6.07 1.06 -37.45
N TYR A 177 5.44 1.54 -36.38
CA TYR A 177 6.13 2.21 -35.29
C TYR A 177 7.18 1.30 -34.63
N PHE A 178 6.82 0.03 -34.35
CA PHE A 178 7.72 -0.93 -33.74
C PHE A 178 8.87 -1.31 -34.67
N LYS A 179 8.61 -1.50 -35.98
CA LYS A 179 9.65 -1.71 -36.99
C LYS A 179 10.62 -0.55 -37.05
N LYS A 180 10.12 0.67 -37.09
CA LYS A 180 10.94 1.90 -37.17
C LYS A 180 11.84 2.07 -35.95
N ASN A 181 11.41 1.63 -34.77
CA ASN A 181 12.13 1.78 -33.50
C ASN A 181 12.86 0.50 -33.06
N ASP A 182 12.94 -0.53 -33.91
CA ASP A 182 13.54 -1.86 -33.64
C ASP A 182 12.97 -2.55 -32.36
N ILE A 183 11.68 -2.31 -32.07
CA ILE A 183 10.99 -2.93 -30.93
C ILE A 183 10.45 -4.29 -31.36
N LYS A 184 11.02 -5.38 -30.89
CA LYS A 184 10.65 -6.74 -31.26
C LYS A 184 9.85 -7.44 -30.15
N PRO A 185 8.87 -8.33 -30.53
CA PRO A 185 8.41 -8.67 -31.89
C PRO A 185 7.43 -7.62 -32.44
N TYR A 186 7.50 -7.27 -33.71
CA TYR A 186 6.65 -6.24 -34.33
C TYR A 186 5.53 -6.78 -35.23
N GLY A 187 5.54 -8.06 -35.62
CA GLY A 187 4.52 -8.62 -36.51
C GLY A 187 3.11 -8.61 -35.92
N ILE A 188 2.09 -8.37 -36.78
CA ILE A 188 0.67 -8.26 -36.37
C ILE A 188 0.23 -9.44 -35.52
N SER A 189 0.52 -10.69 -35.94
CA SER A 189 0.15 -11.87 -35.15
C SER A 189 0.77 -11.88 -33.74
N SER A 190 1.99 -11.36 -33.60
CA SER A 190 2.66 -11.23 -32.28
C SER A 190 2.00 -10.15 -31.44
N LEU A 191 1.61 -9.02 -32.05
CA LEU A 191 0.88 -7.95 -31.39
C LEU A 191 -0.49 -8.44 -30.91
N GLU A 192 -1.23 -9.17 -31.76
CA GLU A 192 -2.53 -9.74 -31.38
C GLU A 192 -2.43 -10.75 -30.23
N LYS A 193 -1.46 -11.66 -30.31
CA LYS A 193 -1.19 -12.60 -29.22
C LYS A 193 -0.92 -11.86 -27.92
N LYS A 194 -0.04 -10.86 -27.96
CA LYS A 194 0.31 -10.07 -26.78
C LYS A 194 -0.87 -9.27 -26.23
N LEU A 195 -1.72 -8.71 -27.09
CA LEU A 195 -2.95 -8.04 -26.68
C LEU A 195 -3.96 -9.00 -26.03
N ASN A 196 -4.03 -10.23 -26.52
CA ASN A 196 -4.86 -11.26 -25.89
C ASN A 196 -4.33 -11.61 -24.50
N ASP A 197 -3.02 -11.88 -24.37
CA ASP A 197 -2.36 -12.20 -23.11
C ASP A 197 -2.58 -11.05 -22.08
N LEU A 198 -2.46 -9.79 -22.51
CA LEU A 198 -2.68 -8.61 -21.68
C LEU A 198 -4.15 -8.49 -21.24
N ARG A 199 -5.10 -8.77 -22.14
CA ARG A 199 -6.53 -8.76 -21.78
C ARG A 199 -6.88 -9.85 -20.77
N GLU A 200 -6.39 -11.07 -20.97
CA GLU A 200 -6.57 -12.16 -20.03
C GLU A 200 -5.96 -11.82 -18.66
N THR A 201 -4.74 -11.34 -18.68
CA THR A 201 -4.00 -10.93 -17.50
C THR A 201 -4.72 -9.86 -16.68
N LEU A 202 -5.33 -8.87 -17.36
CA LEU A 202 -6.10 -7.79 -16.74
C LEU A 202 -7.58 -8.15 -16.54
N ASN A 203 -8.01 -9.34 -16.94
CA ASN A 203 -9.41 -9.75 -16.98
C ASN A 203 -10.30 -8.70 -17.69
N ALA A 204 -9.85 -8.24 -18.86
CA ALA A 204 -10.51 -7.23 -19.67
C ALA A 204 -11.22 -7.88 -20.86
N LYS A 205 -12.48 -7.50 -21.12
CA LYS A 205 -13.30 -8.06 -22.21
C LYS A 205 -12.87 -7.57 -23.60
N ASN A 206 -12.22 -6.42 -23.67
CA ASN A 206 -11.76 -5.79 -24.91
C ASN A 206 -10.61 -4.81 -24.66
N ASN A 207 -10.02 -4.26 -25.73
CA ASN A 207 -8.90 -3.33 -25.63
C ASN A 207 -9.27 -2.02 -24.91
N ILE A 208 -10.51 -1.54 -25.03
CA ILE A 208 -10.94 -0.30 -24.36
C ILE A 208 -10.93 -0.52 -22.84
N GLU A 209 -11.56 -1.61 -22.38
CA GLU A 209 -11.55 -1.95 -20.94
C GLU A 209 -10.12 -2.19 -20.44
N MET A 210 -9.26 -2.82 -21.23
CA MET A 210 -7.85 -3.00 -20.92
C MET A 210 -7.13 -1.67 -20.72
N ILE A 211 -7.31 -0.71 -21.63
CA ILE A 211 -6.72 0.63 -21.57
C ILE A 211 -7.20 1.38 -20.32
N VAL A 212 -8.50 1.35 -20.02
CA VAL A 212 -9.07 1.97 -18.81
C VAL A 212 -8.41 1.38 -17.57
N LYS A 213 -8.34 0.05 -17.47
CA LYS A 213 -7.69 -0.62 -16.33
C LYS A 213 -6.20 -0.26 -16.21
N CYS A 214 -5.49 -0.13 -17.33
CA CYS A 214 -4.08 0.29 -17.30
C CYS A 214 -3.90 1.73 -16.81
N LYS A 215 -4.82 2.64 -17.17
CA LYS A 215 -4.83 4.02 -16.64
C LYS A 215 -5.14 4.04 -15.14
N ASP A 216 -6.17 3.31 -14.71
CA ASP A 216 -6.54 3.21 -13.29
C ASP A 216 -5.41 2.61 -12.44
N LEU A 217 -4.59 1.75 -13.03
CA LEU A 217 -3.43 1.14 -12.39
C LEU A 217 -2.15 2.01 -12.46
N GLY A 218 -2.19 3.14 -13.19
CA GLY A 218 -1.02 4.00 -13.38
C GLY A 218 0.10 3.36 -14.21
N ILE A 219 -0.25 2.45 -15.13
CA ILE A 219 0.70 1.79 -16.05
C ILE A 219 1.00 2.69 -17.25
N ILE A 220 -0.02 3.45 -17.69
CA ILE A 220 0.06 4.43 -18.78
C ILE A 220 -0.61 5.74 -18.39
#